data_51d050f2fad09704829fbc6ae591c766
#
_entry.id   51d050f2fad09704829fbc6ae591c766
#
_cell.length_a   1.000
_cell.length_b   1.000
_cell.length_c   1.000
_cell.angle_alpha   90.00
_cell.angle_beta   90.00
_cell.angle_gamma   90.00
#
_symmetry.space_group_name_H-M   'P 1'
#
loop_
_entity.id
_entity.type
_entity.pdbx_description
1 polymer ?
#
loop_
_entity_poly.entity_id
_entity_poly.type
_entity_poly.pdbx_seq_one_letter_code
_entity_poly.pdbx_strand_id
1 'polypeptide(L)'
;HISNLFDVMLASQVCWAGYFDLLRAEKASKNPWKTRLPEHNLKALAERHLGLSLSKDLQASNWGAGELSQEQKDYAARDAAVLLPLHAILQELLQRNELEGIADLEFRALPSVIELELQGLPLDAQACRAMMEEKKARALAIAQSLQAEAQKAGFEPRRKKGKKYSPLLNPYSSQDVLAFLQSQGHNISSTGEASLKELSQAGCSFAGDLLQYRRLARQKKFIEDWLLK
;
A
#
# COMPACT_ATOMS: atom_id res chain seq x y z
N HIS A 1 8.67 30.30 -8.22
CA HIS A 1 9.22 29.40 -9.28
C HIS A 1 10.54 28.85 -8.79
N ILE A 2 10.63 27.52 -8.57
CA ILE A 2 11.90 26.85 -8.32
C ILE A 2 12.48 26.54 -9.71
N SER A 3 13.59 27.19 -10.06
CA SER A 3 14.37 26.89 -11.27
C SER A 3 15.66 26.15 -10.86
N ASN A 4 16.19 25.32 -11.75
CA ASN A 4 17.39 24.53 -11.53
C ASN A 4 17.28 23.54 -10.36
N LEU A 5 16.21 22.77 -10.34
CA LEU A 5 15.99 21.73 -9.36
C LEU A 5 16.81 20.48 -9.76
N PHE A 6 17.57 19.92 -8.81
CA PHE A 6 18.19 18.61 -8.91
C PHE A 6 17.81 17.79 -7.66
N ASP A 7 17.06 16.75 -7.83
CA ASP A 7 16.67 15.86 -6.75
C ASP A 7 17.57 14.61 -6.75
N VAL A 8 18.34 14.44 -5.67
CA VAL A 8 19.29 13.32 -5.54
C VAL A 8 18.61 11.96 -5.44
N MET A 9 17.38 11.92 -4.91
CA MET A 9 16.61 10.68 -4.84
C MET A 9 16.14 10.27 -6.24
N LEU A 10 15.52 11.19 -6.99
CA LEU A 10 15.09 10.94 -8.36
C LEU A 10 16.26 10.61 -9.27
N ALA A 11 17.37 11.37 -9.19
CA ALA A 11 18.59 11.08 -9.95
C ALA A 11 19.08 9.65 -9.70
N SER A 12 19.13 9.24 -8.44
CA SER A 12 19.50 7.87 -8.08
C SER A 12 18.50 6.85 -8.62
N GLN A 13 17.20 7.12 -8.57
CA GLN A 13 16.17 6.21 -9.11
C GLN A 13 16.32 6.06 -10.62
N VAL A 14 16.57 7.14 -11.35
CA VAL A 14 16.82 7.11 -12.81
C VAL A 14 18.05 6.26 -13.13
N CYS A 15 19.16 6.46 -12.41
CA CYS A 15 20.39 5.66 -12.59
C CYS A 15 20.18 4.15 -12.37
N TRP A 16 19.22 3.79 -11.53
CA TRP A 16 18.92 2.39 -11.19
C TRP A 16 17.68 1.83 -11.92
N ALA A 17 17.00 2.64 -12.73
CA ALA A 17 15.85 2.20 -13.52
C ALA A 17 16.28 1.08 -14.48
N GLY A 18 15.51 -0.01 -14.51
CA GLY A 18 15.81 -1.19 -15.34
C GLY A 18 16.83 -2.18 -14.76
N TYR A 19 17.69 -1.76 -13.81
CA TYR A 19 18.65 -2.68 -13.17
C TYR A 19 17.95 -3.84 -12.43
N PHE A 20 16.71 -3.64 -12.00
CA PHE A 20 15.89 -4.66 -11.36
C PHE A 20 15.52 -5.81 -12.26
N ASP A 21 15.26 -5.55 -13.52
CA ASP A 21 14.91 -6.60 -14.46
C ASP A 21 16.13 -7.49 -14.73
N LEU A 22 17.32 -6.90 -14.76
CA LEU A 22 18.57 -7.63 -14.86
C LEU A 22 18.82 -8.48 -13.60
N LEU A 23 18.66 -7.92 -12.39
CA LEU A 23 18.81 -8.66 -11.13
C LEU A 23 17.76 -9.76 -10.95
N ARG A 24 16.55 -9.57 -11.48
CA ARG A 24 15.51 -10.60 -11.50
C ARG A 24 15.84 -11.72 -12.48
N ALA A 25 16.42 -11.40 -13.63
CA ALA A 25 16.83 -12.38 -14.63
C ALA A 25 18.01 -13.22 -14.15
N GLU A 26 19.01 -12.61 -13.49
CA GLU A 26 20.17 -13.31 -12.97
C GLU A 26 19.86 -14.19 -11.75
N LYS A 27 19.00 -13.74 -10.86
CA LYS A 27 18.53 -14.51 -9.71
C LYS A 27 17.19 -15.15 -10.08
N ALA A 28 17.21 -16.28 -10.78
CA ALA A 28 16.07 -17.18 -10.93
C ALA A 28 15.63 -17.73 -9.54
N SER A 29 15.40 -16.84 -8.61
CA SER A 29 14.92 -17.10 -7.26
C SER A 29 13.46 -17.51 -7.33
N LYS A 30 13.09 -18.57 -6.62
CA LYS A 30 11.72 -19.07 -6.46
C LYS A 30 10.72 -17.98 -5.96
N ASN A 31 11.22 -16.80 -5.58
CA ASN A 31 10.42 -15.65 -5.18
C ASN A 31 11.07 -14.32 -5.62
N PRO A 32 10.77 -13.81 -6.84
CA PRO A 32 11.31 -12.56 -7.37
C PRO A 32 10.97 -11.32 -6.52
N TRP A 33 9.93 -11.40 -5.68
CA TRP A 33 9.50 -10.32 -4.80
C TRP A 33 10.37 -10.16 -3.53
N LYS A 34 11.27 -11.10 -3.26
CA LYS A 34 12.22 -11.02 -2.13
C LYS A 34 13.53 -10.31 -2.47
N THR A 35 13.75 -9.93 -3.71
CA THR A 35 14.93 -9.12 -4.05
C THR A 35 14.72 -7.73 -3.47
N ARG A 36 15.48 -7.40 -2.43
CA ARG A 36 15.43 -6.08 -1.79
C ARG A 36 15.94 -5.04 -2.78
N LEU A 37 15.09 -4.11 -3.15
CA LEU A 37 15.43 -2.97 -3.99
C LEU A 37 16.40 -2.06 -3.23
N PRO A 38 17.41 -1.42 -3.90
CA PRO A 38 18.24 -0.43 -3.23
C PRO A 38 17.36 0.72 -2.74
N GLU A 39 17.64 1.15 -1.53
CA GLU A 39 16.99 2.33 -0.97
C GLU A 39 17.59 3.59 -1.60
N HIS A 40 16.75 4.58 -1.91
CA HIS A 40 17.15 5.85 -2.51
C HIS A 40 17.01 7.03 -1.54
N ASN A 41 16.77 6.77 -0.23
CA ASN A 41 16.75 7.82 0.77
C ASN A 41 18.15 8.39 1.03
N LEU A 42 18.23 9.60 1.59
CA LEU A 42 19.48 10.33 1.82
C LEU A 42 20.54 9.51 2.55
N LYS A 43 20.14 8.79 3.61
CA LYS A 43 21.04 7.91 4.36
C LYS A 43 21.68 6.83 3.48
N ALA A 44 20.85 6.14 2.69
CA ALA A 44 21.34 5.07 1.81
C ALA A 44 22.24 5.61 0.69
N LEU A 45 21.96 6.81 0.19
CA LEU A 45 22.80 7.47 -0.82
C LEU A 45 24.14 7.91 -0.21
N ALA A 46 24.14 8.53 0.96
CA ALA A 46 25.35 8.94 1.68
C ALA A 46 26.23 7.73 2.02
N GLU A 47 25.65 6.64 2.48
CA GLU A 47 26.38 5.41 2.77
C GLU A 47 26.99 4.78 1.51
N ARG A 48 26.19 4.68 0.43
CA ARG A 48 26.61 4.04 -0.83
C ARG A 48 27.67 4.81 -1.59
N HIS A 49 27.55 6.13 -1.65
CA HIS A 49 28.40 6.97 -2.51
C HIS A 49 29.49 7.72 -1.78
N LEU A 50 29.30 8.00 -0.48
CA LEU A 50 30.24 8.79 0.32
C LEU A 50 30.86 7.98 1.47
N GLY A 51 30.37 6.77 1.77
CA GLY A 51 30.79 5.98 2.92
C GLY A 51 30.38 6.62 4.26
N LEU A 52 29.42 7.54 4.26
CA LEU A 52 28.98 8.28 5.45
C LEU A 52 27.71 7.65 6.03
N SER A 53 27.73 7.37 7.36
CA SER A 53 26.54 6.93 8.07
C SER A 53 25.79 8.12 8.66
N LEU A 54 24.58 8.38 8.18
CA LEU A 54 23.71 9.45 8.70
C LEU A 54 22.80 8.90 9.80
N SER A 55 22.71 9.59 10.94
CA SER A 55 21.73 9.29 11.98
C SER A 55 20.32 9.68 11.54
N LYS A 56 19.31 8.96 12.04
CA LYS A 56 17.89 9.29 11.86
C LYS A 56 17.23 9.74 13.18
N ASP A 57 17.98 9.96 14.25
CA ASP A 57 17.45 10.11 15.59
C ASP A 57 16.54 11.33 15.74
N LEU A 58 16.80 12.39 14.98
CA LEU A 58 16.01 13.63 15.01
C LEU A 58 14.98 13.74 13.85
N GLN A 59 14.89 12.76 12.97
CA GLN A 59 13.95 12.80 11.84
C GLN A 59 12.50 13.00 12.29
N ALA A 60 12.08 12.38 13.39
CA ALA A 60 10.73 12.45 13.94
C ALA A 60 10.60 13.46 15.09
N SER A 61 11.59 14.34 15.31
CA SER A 61 11.53 15.38 16.35
C SER A 61 10.52 16.48 15.97
N ASN A 62 10.14 17.32 16.93
CA ASN A 62 9.21 18.42 16.69
C ASN A 62 9.86 19.57 15.90
N TRP A 63 9.82 19.53 14.59
CA TRP A 63 10.31 20.57 13.67
C TRP A 63 9.40 21.80 13.60
N GLY A 64 8.17 21.73 14.14
CA GLY A 64 7.22 22.86 14.23
C GLY A 64 7.39 23.70 15.49
N ALA A 65 8.38 23.44 16.34
CA ALA A 65 8.68 24.26 17.49
C ALA A 65 9.13 25.68 17.07
N GLY A 66 8.77 26.69 17.88
CA GLY A 66 9.15 28.09 17.59
C GLY A 66 10.66 28.31 17.54
N GLU A 67 11.42 27.56 18.37
CA GLU A 67 12.89 27.53 18.34
C GLU A 67 13.39 26.10 18.20
N LEU A 68 14.31 25.90 17.27
CA LEU A 68 14.98 24.60 17.07
C LEU A 68 16.20 24.48 17.98
N SER A 69 16.41 23.30 18.55
CA SER A 69 17.61 23.00 19.32
C SER A 69 18.88 23.04 18.45
N GLN A 70 20.04 23.16 19.09
CA GLN A 70 21.32 23.14 18.36
C GLN A 70 21.50 21.79 17.64
N GLU A 71 21.12 20.68 18.26
CA GLU A 71 21.19 19.35 17.65
C GLU A 71 20.30 19.24 16.41
N GLN A 72 19.11 19.86 16.43
CA GLN A 72 18.24 19.91 15.23
C GLN A 72 18.88 20.75 14.13
N LYS A 73 19.48 21.89 14.43
CA LYS A 73 20.19 22.72 13.46
C LYS A 73 21.39 21.99 12.87
N ASP A 74 22.18 21.30 13.69
CA ASP A 74 23.33 20.51 13.25
C ASP A 74 22.91 19.30 12.42
N TYR A 75 21.77 18.67 12.76
CA TYR A 75 21.19 17.60 11.95
C TYR A 75 20.79 18.10 10.56
N ALA A 76 20.03 19.20 10.48
CA ALA A 76 19.60 19.78 9.20
C ALA A 76 20.81 20.28 8.37
N ALA A 77 21.81 20.89 8.99
CA ALA A 77 23.02 21.33 8.30
C ALA A 77 23.80 20.15 7.71
N ARG A 78 23.89 19.03 8.43
CA ARG A 78 24.56 17.81 7.95
C ARG A 78 23.81 17.21 6.78
N ASP A 79 22.48 17.09 6.87
CA ASP A 79 21.64 16.59 5.78
C ASP A 79 21.77 17.47 4.52
N ALA A 80 21.87 18.79 4.67
CA ALA A 80 22.10 19.71 3.56
C ALA A 80 23.52 19.59 2.99
N ALA A 81 24.54 19.45 3.83
CA ALA A 81 25.94 19.42 3.39
C ALA A 81 26.27 18.20 2.51
N VAL A 82 25.64 17.05 2.75
CA VAL A 82 25.88 15.83 1.96
C VAL A 82 25.23 15.89 0.57
N LEU A 83 24.29 16.81 0.31
CA LEU A 83 23.64 16.93 -1.00
C LEU A 83 24.62 17.39 -2.09
N LEU A 84 25.56 18.26 -1.80
CA LEU A 84 26.52 18.77 -2.81
C LEU A 84 27.41 17.66 -3.38
N PRO A 85 28.12 16.85 -2.56
CA PRO A 85 28.90 15.75 -3.10
C PRO A 85 28.05 14.67 -3.76
N LEU A 86 26.84 14.39 -3.25
CA LEU A 86 25.90 13.47 -3.90
C LEU A 86 25.45 13.97 -5.27
N HIS A 87 25.17 15.28 -5.40
CA HIS A 87 24.84 15.90 -6.68
C HIS A 87 25.95 15.66 -7.71
N ALA A 88 27.22 15.96 -7.36
CA ALA A 88 28.35 15.80 -8.28
C ALA A 88 28.48 14.34 -8.75
N ILE A 89 28.40 13.36 -7.82
CA ILE A 89 28.52 11.93 -8.16
C ILE A 89 27.35 11.46 -9.04
N LEU A 90 26.11 11.84 -8.68
CA LEU A 90 24.93 11.41 -9.43
C LEU A 90 24.86 12.07 -10.80
N GLN A 91 25.30 13.32 -10.94
CA GLN A 91 25.41 14.00 -12.23
C GLN A 91 26.40 13.28 -13.15
N GLU A 92 27.57 12.88 -12.63
CA GLU A 92 28.54 12.08 -13.38
C GLU A 92 27.98 10.73 -13.81
N LEU A 93 27.24 10.06 -12.92
CA LEU A 93 26.58 8.78 -13.24
C LEU A 93 25.52 8.93 -14.32
N LEU A 94 24.71 9.99 -14.28
CA LEU A 94 23.72 10.28 -15.32
C LEU A 94 24.38 10.51 -16.67
N GLN A 95 25.47 11.29 -16.72
CA GLN A 95 26.23 11.57 -17.93
C GLN A 95 26.84 10.29 -18.52
N ARG A 96 27.52 9.49 -17.69
CA ARG A 96 28.15 8.23 -18.15
C ARG A 96 27.16 7.23 -18.73
N ASN A 97 25.91 7.26 -18.27
CA ASN A 97 24.86 6.34 -18.72
C ASN A 97 23.91 6.97 -19.75
N GLU A 98 24.18 8.18 -20.22
CA GLU A 98 23.34 8.90 -21.19
C GLU A 98 21.90 9.10 -20.72
N LEU A 99 21.70 9.32 -19.40
CA LEU A 99 20.39 9.42 -18.75
C LEU A 99 19.98 10.87 -18.41
N GLU A 100 20.78 11.86 -18.80
CA GLU A 100 20.56 13.28 -18.48
C GLU A 100 19.19 13.78 -18.98
N GLY A 101 18.80 13.40 -20.21
CA GLY A 101 17.53 13.81 -20.79
C GLY A 101 16.32 13.27 -20.01
N ILE A 102 16.42 12.04 -19.48
CA ILE A 102 15.37 11.43 -18.67
C ILE A 102 15.32 12.09 -17.30
N ALA A 103 16.49 12.32 -16.67
CA ALA A 103 16.57 12.99 -15.38
C ALA A 103 16.03 14.43 -15.46
N ASP A 104 16.35 15.19 -16.52
CA ASP A 104 15.79 16.53 -16.75
C ASP A 104 14.26 16.51 -16.89
N LEU A 105 13.70 15.51 -17.58
CA LEU A 105 12.26 15.34 -17.69
C LEU A 105 11.61 15.12 -16.31
N GLU A 106 12.18 14.22 -15.49
CA GLU A 106 11.70 13.94 -14.14
C GLU A 106 11.80 15.17 -13.24
N PHE A 107 12.90 15.91 -13.28
CA PHE A 107 13.07 17.14 -12.49
C PHE A 107 12.08 18.23 -12.89
N ARG A 108 11.79 18.39 -14.18
CA ARG A 108 10.78 19.34 -14.66
C ARG A 108 9.35 18.93 -14.34
N ALA A 109 9.08 17.64 -14.22
CA ALA A 109 7.76 17.15 -13.81
C ALA A 109 7.50 17.35 -12.31
N LEU A 110 8.53 17.34 -11.47
CA LEU A 110 8.43 17.39 -10.02
C LEU A 110 7.60 18.57 -9.47
N PRO A 111 7.75 19.84 -9.94
CA PRO A 111 6.90 20.94 -9.49
C PRO A 111 5.41 20.69 -9.70
N SER A 112 5.04 20.10 -10.83
CA SER A 112 3.64 19.76 -11.13
C SER A 112 3.12 18.65 -10.23
N VAL A 113 3.93 17.65 -9.91
CA VAL A 113 3.59 16.59 -8.95
C VAL A 113 3.42 17.16 -7.55
N ILE A 114 4.32 18.05 -7.11
CA ILE A 114 4.21 18.75 -5.82
C ILE A 114 2.91 19.56 -5.75
N GLU A 115 2.57 20.29 -6.81
CA GLU A 115 1.34 21.07 -6.87
C GLU A 115 0.10 20.18 -6.78
N LEU A 116 0.09 19.04 -7.49
CA LEU A 116 -0.99 18.04 -7.39
C LEU A 116 -1.13 17.48 -5.97
N GLU A 117 -0.01 17.19 -5.30
CA GLU A 117 -0.01 16.70 -3.92
C GLU A 117 -0.51 17.76 -2.93
N LEU A 118 -0.10 19.00 -3.11
CA LEU A 118 -0.54 20.12 -2.25
C LEU A 118 -2.01 20.48 -2.44
N GLN A 119 -2.49 20.50 -3.67
CA GLN A 119 -3.91 20.78 -3.97
C GLN A 119 -4.80 19.60 -3.60
N GLY A 120 -4.29 18.38 -3.71
CA GLY A 120 -5.05 17.16 -3.54
C GLY A 120 -6.12 16.98 -4.62
N LEU A 121 -6.94 15.96 -4.44
CA LEU A 121 -8.13 15.75 -5.26
C LEU A 121 -9.35 16.28 -4.50
N PRO A 122 -10.17 17.16 -5.10
CA PRO A 122 -11.40 17.59 -4.46
C PRO A 122 -12.34 16.40 -4.29
N LEU A 123 -12.72 16.12 -3.05
CA LEU A 123 -13.60 15.04 -2.68
C LEU A 123 -14.96 15.59 -2.29
N ASP A 124 -16.03 15.15 -2.96
CA ASP A 124 -17.39 15.41 -2.49
C ASP A 124 -17.68 14.53 -1.27
N ALA A 125 -17.45 15.09 -0.09
CA ALA A 125 -17.62 14.37 1.17
C ALA A 125 -19.08 13.95 1.41
N GLN A 126 -20.07 14.71 0.89
CA GLN A 126 -21.49 14.37 1.03
C GLN A 126 -21.83 13.17 0.15
N ALA A 127 -21.44 13.17 -1.10
CA ALA A 127 -21.61 12.04 -2.00
C ALA A 127 -20.88 10.78 -1.47
N CYS A 128 -19.67 10.92 -0.96
CA CYS A 128 -18.92 9.82 -0.34
C CYS A 128 -19.65 9.22 0.87
N ARG A 129 -20.22 10.05 1.76
CA ARG A 129 -21.00 9.56 2.90
C ARG A 129 -22.28 8.84 2.44
N ALA A 130 -22.99 9.39 1.45
CA ALA A 130 -24.17 8.73 0.89
C ALA A 130 -23.84 7.37 0.28
N MET A 131 -22.77 7.28 -0.50
CA MET A 131 -22.27 6.01 -1.04
C MET A 131 -21.87 5.02 0.06
N MET A 132 -21.25 5.49 1.13
CA MET A 132 -20.86 4.64 2.26
C MET A 132 -22.09 4.04 2.96
N GLU A 133 -23.12 4.85 3.24
CA GLU A 133 -24.34 4.36 3.87
C GLU A 133 -25.12 3.39 2.95
N GLU A 134 -25.18 3.66 1.66
CA GLU A 134 -25.77 2.71 0.70
C GLU A 134 -25.03 1.37 0.72
N LYS A 135 -23.69 1.39 0.63
CA LYS A 135 -22.89 0.16 0.63
C LYS A 135 -23.00 -0.58 1.96
N LYS A 136 -23.09 0.14 3.06
CA LYS A 136 -23.30 -0.43 4.40
C LYS A 136 -24.65 -1.13 4.51
N ALA A 137 -25.73 -0.50 4.04
CA ALA A 137 -27.07 -1.09 4.04
C ALA A 137 -27.12 -2.35 3.17
N ARG A 138 -26.54 -2.31 1.98
CA ARG A 138 -26.46 -3.48 1.06
C ARG A 138 -25.62 -4.61 1.67
N ALA A 139 -24.47 -4.30 2.27
CA ALA A 139 -23.62 -5.30 2.93
C ALA A 139 -24.34 -5.94 4.11
N LEU A 140 -25.10 -5.17 4.90
CA LEU A 140 -25.91 -5.69 6.01
C LEU A 140 -27.00 -6.66 5.52
N ALA A 141 -27.73 -6.29 4.46
CA ALA A 141 -28.76 -7.15 3.88
C ALA A 141 -28.17 -8.48 3.40
N ILE A 142 -27.03 -8.45 2.71
CA ILE A 142 -26.35 -9.69 2.27
C ILE A 142 -25.83 -10.49 3.47
N ALA A 143 -25.28 -9.85 4.50
CA ALA A 143 -24.84 -10.55 5.71
C ALA A 143 -26.00 -11.27 6.41
N GLN A 144 -27.18 -10.65 6.44
CA GLN A 144 -28.41 -11.27 6.98
C GLN A 144 -28.85 -12.48 6.13
N SER A 145 -28.79 -12.37 4.80
CA SER A 145 -29.08 -13.48 3.87
C SER A 145 -28.12 -14.66 4.11
N LEU A 146 -26.82 -14.41 4.13
CA LEU A 146 -25.80 -15.43 4.39
C LEU A 146 -26.01 -16.11 5.76
N GLN A 147 -26.38 -15.32 6.77
CA GLN A 147 -26.67 -15.85 8.10
C GLN A 147 -27.93 -16.71 8.12
N ALA A 148 -29.00 -16.28 7.45
CA ALA A 148 -30.26 -17.04 7.37
C ALA A 148 -30.04 -18.39 6.64
N GLU A 149 -29.22 -18.39 5.56
CA GLU A 149 -28.87 -19.61 4.84
C GLU A 149 -28.07 -20.58 5.72
N ALA A 150 -27.08 -20.09 6.47
CA ALA A 150 -26.30 -20.89 7.39
C ALA A 150 -27.17 -21.48 8.52
N GLN A 151 -28.09 -20.69 9.10
CA GLN A 151 -29.02 -21.16 10.14
C GLN A 151 -30.00 -22.20 9.59
N LYS A 152 -30.56 -21.98 8.39
CA LYS A 152 -31.48 -22.94 7.75
C LYS A 152 -30.77 -24.27 7.47
N ALA A 153 -29.48 -24.24 7.19
CA ALA A 153 -28.66 -25.45 7.03
C ALA A 153 -28.22 -26.08 8.37
N GLY A 154 -28.59 -25.51 9.52
CA GLY A 154 -28.20 -26.02 10.84
C GLY A 154 -26.69 -25.85 11.13
N PHE A 155 -26.03 -24.92 10.46
CA PHE A 155 -24.60 -24.73 10.63
C PHE A 155 -24.26 -23.96 11.91
N GLU A 156 -23.41 -24.55 12.74
CA GLU A 156 -22.85 -23.90 13.93
C GLU A 156 -21.35 -23.60 13.73
N PRO A 157 -20.92 -22.30 13.83
CA PRO A 157 -19.51 -21.95 13.75
C PRO A 157 -18.68 -22.58 14.87
N ARG A 158 -17.43 -22.93 14.58
CA ARG A 158 -16.54 -23.54 15.56
C ARG A 158 -16.20 -22.57 16.70
N ARG A 159 -16.33 -23.04 17.95
CA ARG A 159 -15.90 -22.29 19.14
C ARG A 159 -14.38 -22.09 19.13
N LYS A 160 -13.92 -20.85 19.16
CA LYS A 160 -12.47 -20.53 19.33
C LYS A 160 -12.17 -20.43 20.83
N LYS A 161 -11.19 -21.21 21.30
CA LYS A 161 -10.72 -21.18 22.70
C LYS A 161 -10.30 -19.75 23.09
N GLY A 162 -10.88 -19.22 24.19
CA GLY A 162 -10.54 -17.87 24.69
C GLY A 162 -11.21 -16.68 24.00
N LYS A 163 -12.11 -16.89 23.03
CA LYS A 163 -12.91 -15.81 22.43
C LYS A 163 -14.40 -15.94 22.79
N LYS A 164 -15.09 -14.77 22.89
CA LYS A 164 -16.53 -14.74 23.09
C LYS A 164 -17.20 -15.52 21.96
N TYR A 165 -17.99 -16.51 22.31
CA TYR A 165 -18.72 -17.34 21.34
C TYR A 165 -19.74 -16.49 20.60
N SER A 166 -19.76 -16.58 19.27
CA SER A 166 -20.84 -16.07 18.45
C SER A 166 -21.49 -17.23 17.71
N PRO A 167 -22.82 -17.45 17.84
CA PRO A 167 -23.53 -18.46 17.08
C PRO A 167 -23.68 -18.06 15.60
N LEU A 168 -23.19 -16.88 15.21
CA LEU A 168 -23.34 -16.35 13.88
C LEU A 168 -22.14 -16.70 13.00
N LEU A 169 -22.41 -17.07 11.76
CA LEU A 169 -21.38 -17.23 10.73
C LEU A 169 -20.65 -15.89 10.54
N ASN A 170 -19.33 -15.90 10.61
CA ASN A 170 -18.53 -14.72 10.28
C ASN A 170 -18.08 -14.74 8.81
N PRO A 171 -18.65 -13.89 7.93
CA PRO A 171 -18.28 -13.89 6.49
C PRO A 171 -16.81 -13.55 6.21
N TYR A 172 -16.08 -12.96 7.19
CA TYR A 172 -14.64 -12.70 7.10
C TYR A 172 -13.79 -13.87 7.57
N SER A 173 -14.34 -14.80 8.32
CA SER A 173 -13.62 -15.98 8.78
C SER A 173 -13.50 -17.00 7.65
N SER A 174 -12.30 -17.10 7.05
CA SER A 174 -12.06 -18.11 6.03
C SER A 174 -12.34 -19.53 6.54
N GLN A 175 -12.10 -19.79 7.83
CA GLN A 175 -12.33 -21.09 8.46
C GLN A 175 -13.83 -21.40 8.59
N ASP A 176 -14.64 -20.43 9.05
CA ASP A 176 -16.08 -20.65 9.23
C ASP A 176 -16.79 -20.81 7.88
N VAL A 177 -16.42 -19.95 6.90
CA VAL A 177 -16.94 -20.03 5.54
C VAL A 177 -16.55 -21.34 4.86
N LEU A 178 -15.28 -21.76 4.99
CA LEU A 178 -14.81 -23.03 4.42
C LEU A 178 -15.57 -24.21 5.03
N ALA A 179 -15.70 -24.24 6.37
CA ALA A 179 -16.43 -25.30 7.06
C ALA A 179 -17.90 -25.34 6.64
N PHE A 180 -18.55 -24.17 6.50
CA PHE A 180 -19.92 -24.09 6.00
C PHE A 180 -20.05 -24.66 4.59
N LEU A 181 -19.27 -24.18 3.63
CA LEU A 181 -19.35 -24.64 2.24
C LEU A 181 -19.04 -26.14 2.11
N GLN A 182 -18.07 -26.65 2.87
CA GLN A 182 -17.78 -28.09 2.93
C GLN A 182 -18.94 -28.90 3.53
N SER A 183 -19.64 -28.38 4.55
CA SER A 183 -20.84 -29.03 5.11
C SER A 183 -22.01 -29.10 4.12
N GLN A 184 -22.03 -28.17 3.13
CA GLN A 184 -22.99 -28.19 2.02
C GLN A 184 -22.55 -29.09 0.85
N GLY A 185 -21.48 -29.86 0.99
CA GLY A 185 -21.00 -30.79 -0.01
C GLY A 185 -20.06 -30.18 -1.07
N HIS A 186 -19.63 -28.93 -0.91
CA HIS A 186 -18.68 -28.31 -1.86
C HIS A 186 -17.26 -28.75 -1.57
N ASN A 187 -16.58 -29.29 -2.58
CA ASN A 187 -15.17 -29.73 -2.46
C ASN A 187 -14.22 -28.55 -2.73
N ILE A 188 -13.95 -27.73 -1.72
CA ILE A 188 -13.04 -26.58 -1.80
C ILE A 188 -12.02 -26.62 -0.67
N SER A 189 -10.82 -26.12 -0.94
CA SER A 189 -9.72 -25.98 0.03
C SER A 189 -9.44 -24.52 0.43
N SER A 190 -10.05 -23.57 -0.29
CA SER A 190 -9.82 -22.13 -0.09
C SER A 190 -11.11 -21.34 -0.27
N THR A 191 -11.24 -20.24 0.48
CA THR A 191 -12.28 -19.22 0.30
C THR A 191 -11.73 -17.95 -0.38
N GLY A 192 -10.67 -18.10 -1.17
CA GLY A 192 -10.12 -17.05 -2.00
C GLY A 192 -11.09 -16.65 -3.12
N GLU A 193 -10.85 -15.49 -3.72
CA GLU A 193 -11.75 -14.92 -4.72
C GLU A 193 -11.94 -15.84 -5.94
N ALA A 194 -10.86 -16.50 -6.40
CA ALA A 194 -10.93 -17.43 -7.53
C ALA A 194 -11.84 -18.64 -7.22
N SER A 195 -11.62 -19.33 -6.10
CA SER A 195 -12.42 -20.49 -5.68
C SER A 195 -13.89 -20.15 -5.48
N LEU A 196 -14.18 -18.99 -4.89
CA LEU A 196 -15.56 -18.54 -4.71
C LEU A 196 -16.23 -18.16 -6.03
N LYS A 197 -15.50 -17.59 -7.00
CA LYS A 197 -16.02 -17.32 -8.34
C LYS A 197 -16.38 -18.61 -9.08
N GLU A 198 -15.53 -19.61 -9.03
CA GLU A 198 -15.80 -20.93 -9.61
C GLU A 198 -17.07 -21.56 -9.02
N LEU A 199 -17.22 -21.54 -7.69
CA LEU A 199 -18.41 -22.02 -7.01
C LEU A 199 -19.67 -21.26 -7.38
N SER A 200 -19.59 -19.93 -7.48
CA SER A 200 -20.71 -19.09 -7.87
C SER A 200 -21.15 -19.39 -9.31
N GLN A 201 -20.20 -19.60 -10.23
CA GLN A 201 -20.47 -20.00 -11.61
C GLN A 201 -21.07 -21.42 -11.71
N ALA A 202 -20.72 -22.30 -10.77
CA ALA A 202 -21.31 -23.62 -10.63
C ALA A 202 -22.72 -23.62 -9.97
N GLY A 203 -23.29 -22.43 -9.68
CA GLY A 203 -24.64 -22.28 -9.15
C GLY A 203 -24.75 -22.11 -7.62
N CYS A 204 -23.65 -21.98 -6.89
CA CYS A 204 -23.67 -21.72 -5.45
C CYS A 204 -23.99 -20.24 -5.17
N SER A 205 -25.24 -19.91 -4.80
CA SER A 205 -25.70 -18.55 -4.46
C SER A 205 -24.91 -17.95 -3.30
N PHE A 206 -24.65 -18.73 -2.26
CA PHE A 206 -23.90 -18.31 -1.09
C PHE A 206 -22.49 -17.78 -1.47
N ALA A 207 -21.80 -18.44 -2.39
CA ALA A 207 -20.47 -18.00 -2.84
C ALA A 207 -20.54 -16.64 -3.58
N GLY A 208 -21.57 -16.43 -4.39
CA GLY A 208 -21.86 -15.17 -5.07
C GLY A 208 -22.14 -14.03 -4.07
N ASP A 209 -23.03 -14.26 -3.13
CA ASP A 209 -23.39 -13.32 -2.07
C ASP A 209 -22.18 -12.97 -1.19
N LEU A 210 -21.38 -13.96 -0.83
CA LEU A 210 -20.15 -13.74 -0.06
C LEU A 210 -19.12 -12.87 -0.80
N LEU A 211 -18.94 -13.09 -2.10
CA LEU A 211 -18.09 -12.26 -2.93
C LEU A 211 -18.59 -10.81 -2.96
N GLN A 212 -19.88 -10.61 -3.15
CA GLN A 212 -20.50 -9.29 -3.16
C GLN A 212 -20.36 -8.60 -1.79
N TYR A 213 -20.62 -9.31 -0.69
CA TYR A 213 -20.41 -8.82 0.66
C TYR A 213 -18.98 -8.33 0.89
N ARG A 214 -17.99 -9.16 0.59
CA ARG A 214 -16.58 -8.83 0.77
C ARG A 214 -16.14 -7.63 -0.10
N ARG A 215 -16.69 -7.51 -1.32
CA ARG A 215 -16.47 -6.37 -2.20
C ARG A 215 -17.02 -5.07 -1.60
N LEU A 216 -18.28 -5.08 -1.16
CA LEU A 216 -18.94 -3.91 -0.55
C LEU A 216 -18.23 -3.46 0.72
N ALA A 217 -17.81 -4.41 1.55
CA ALA A 217 -17.10 -4.10 2.78
C ALA A 217 -15.70 -3.48 2.53
N ARG A 218 -14.98 -3.94 1.52
CA ARG A 218 -13.72 -3.31 1.10
C ARG A 218 -13.95 -1.89 0.56
N GLN A 219 -14.98 -1.69 -0.28
CA GLN A 219 -15.32 -0.37 -0.82
C GLN A 219 -15.73 0.60 0.28
N LYS A 220 -16.54 0.15 1.25
CA LYS A 220 -16.92 0.94 2.43
C LYS A 220 -15.68 1.40 3.19
N LYS A 221 -14.78 0.47 3.53
CA LYS A 221 -13.56 0.79 4.27
C LYS A 221 -12.68 1.79 3.51
N PHE A 222 -12.54 1.63 2.21
CA PHE A 222 -11.77 2.56 1.37
C PHE A 222 -12.33 3.99 1.46
N ILE A 223 -13.67 4.15 1.38
CA ILE A 223 -14.32 5.47 1.50
C ILE A 223 -14.14 6.04 2.92
N GLU A 224 -14.28 5.20 3.96
CA GLU A 224 -14.02 5.61 5.35
C GLU A 224 -12.61 6.14 5.54
N ASP A 225 -11.60 5.43 5.04
CA ASP A 225 -10.19 5.81 5.14
C ASP A 225 -9.89 7.15 4.42
N TRP A 226 -10.67 7.49 3.38
CA TRP A 226 -10.57 8.75 2.66
C TRP A 226 -11.26 9.92 3.39
N LEU A 227 -12.38 9.66 4.04
CA LEU A 227 -13.12 10.67 4.80
C LEU A 227 -12.48 11.04 6.13
N LEU A 228 -11.57 10.19 6.65
CA LEU A 228 -10.87 10.39 7.93
C LEU A 228 -9.50 11.08 7.77
N LYS A 229 -9.03 11.29 6.55
CA LYS A 229 -7.79 12.03 6.23
C LYS A 229 -8.10 13.46 5.88
#